data_05f07bd5ddc3776b38180c93f7404b75
#
_entry.id   05f07bd5ddc3776b38180c93f7404b75
#
_cell.length_a   1.000
_cell.length_b   1.000
_cell.length_c   1.000
_cell.angle_alpha   90.00
_cell.angle_beta   90.00
_cell.angle_gamma   90.00
#
_symmetry.space_group_name_H-M   'P 1'
#
loop_
_entity.id
_entity.type
_entity.pdbx_description
1 polymer ?
#
loop_
_entity_poly.entity_id
_entity_poly.type
_entity_poly.pdbx_seq_one_letter_code
_entity_poly.pdbx_strand_id
1 'polypeptide(L)'
;MSSAAEPVEEAAPDIRPSPGKAVVLLVEDSATVRMVVGKALGDFEVLEAVDSASGLALAFEVIPDVVLLDRYLPGEDGLDVLRQLVADERTRDVPVIFLTGDDDPVTLVTALETGAHDFVRKPFLAQELVARVRGAVRLKQLGDELRMAASRDALTGLLNRRAMLQELQRWSSLHSRYKTPVSLLIGDLSGFKRVNDEHGHAAGDRALITVARVLTEGVRTDDRVGRWGGDEFVILLPHTDREGAETLGARLVEVVTATPVRLVDGGQVTIGITMGLATDPGQPDGLDLVERADQDLYRQRIGRVGHER
;
A
#
# COMPACT_ATOMS: atom_id res chain seq x y z
N MET A 1 -43.15 38.58 -5.69
CA MET A 1 -42.44 37.50 -6.36
C MET A 1 -41.00 37.62 -5.92
N SER A 2 -40.64 36.86 -4.88
CA SER A 2 -39.31 36.87 -4.30
C SER A 2 -38.54 35.66 -4.86
N SER A 3 -37.52 35.93 -5.65
CA SER A 3 -36.59 34.91 -6.18
C SER A 3 -35.57 34.61 -5.08
N ALA A 4 -35.68 33.43 -4.47
CA ALA A 4 -34.65 32.90 -3.62
C ALA A 4 -33.51 32.37 -4.51
N ALA A 5 -32.33 32.95 -4.40
CA ALA A 5 -31.10 32.43 -4.97
C ALA A 5 -30.69 31.16 -4.22
N GLU A 6 -30.56 30.04 -4.91
CA GLU A 6 -29.97 28.81 -4.39
C GLU A 6 -28.48 29.05 -4.07
N PRO A 7 -27.96 28.50 -2.97
CA PRO A 7 -26.53 28.57 -2.67
C PRO A 7 -25.76 27.73 -3.71
N VAL A 8 -24.82 28.35 -4.40
CA VAL A 8 -23.82 27.66 -5.21
C VAL A 8 -22.93 26.84 -4.27
N GLU A 9 -23.07 25.54 -4.31
CA GLU A 9 -22.20 24.58 -3.64
C GLU A 9 -20.81 24.70 -4.30
N GLU A 10 -19.91 25.37 -3.62
CA GLU A 10 -18.51 25.52 -4.04
C GLU A 10 -17.87 24.12 -3.99
N ALA A 11 -17.66 23.51 -5.15
CA ALA A 11 -17.03 22.20 -5.26
C ALA A 11 -15.68 22.24 -4.57
N ALA A 12 -15.46 21.33 -3.63
CA ALA A 12 -14.18 21.15 -2.96
C ALA A 12 -13.07 20.96 -4.01
N PRO A 13 -11.90 21.60 -3.83
CA PRO A 13 -10.81 21.49 -4.80
C PRO A 13 -10.37 20.03 -4.93
N ASP A 14 -10.16 19.58 -6.15
CA ASP A 14 -9.60 18.24 -6.45
C ASP A 14 -8.17 18.17 -5.91
N ILE A 15 -7.99 17.58 -4.72
CA ILE A 15 -6.75 17.54 -3.92
C ILE A 15 -5.79 16.43 -4.44
N ARG A 16 -5.93 15.97 -5.67
CA ARG A 16 -5.02 14.94 -6.20
C ARG A 16 -3.66 15.52 -6.52
N PRO A 17 -2.57 14.95 -5.94
CA PRO A 17 -1.21 15.44 -6.20
C PRO A 17 -0.83 15.39 -7.67
N SER A 18 -0.12 16.39 -8.13
CA SER A 18 0.41 16.44 -9.49
C SER A 18 1.44 15.32 -9.71
N PRO A 19 1.38 14.56 -10.81
CA PRO A 19 2.33 13.48 -11.06
C PRO A 19 3.78 13.99 -11.05
N GLY A 20 4.61 13.47 -10.13
CA GLY A 20 6.05 13.65 -10.13
C GLY A 20 6.62 14.70 -9.18
N LYS A 21 5.81 15.47 -8.44
CA LYS A 21 6.31 16.34 -7.37
C LYS A 21 6.06 15.71 -6.00
N ALA A 22 7.04 15.84 -5.10
CA ALA A 22 6.85 15.45 -3.71
C ALA A 22 5.85 16.41 -3.02
N VAL A 23 4.96 15.84 -2.21
CA VAL A 23 3.88 16.56 -1.52
C VAL A 23 4.34 16.95 -0.12
N VAL A 24 4.27 18.22 0.19
CA VAL A 24 4.55 18.77 1.52
C VAL A 24 3.24 19.31 2.12
N LEU A 25 2.81 18.77 3.25
CA LEU A 25 1.69 19.33 4.01
C LEU A 25 2.24 20.36 4.99
N LEU A 26 1.76 21.60 4.90
CA LEU A 26 2.08 22.68 5.82
C LEU A 26 0.87 22.96 6.73
N VAL A 27 1.04 22.74 8.03
CA VAL A 27 0.05 23.03 9.07
C VAL A 27 0.53 24.24 9.87
N GLU A 28 -0.02 25.40 9.61
CA GLU A 28 0.43 26.70 10.12
C GLU A 28 -0.72 27.70 10.11
N ASP A 29 -0.99 28.39 11.20
CA ASP A 29 -2.09 29.35 11.28
C ASP A 29 -1.75 30.73 10.70
N SER A 30 -0.46 31.13 10.72
CA SER A 30 0.00 32.41 10.20
C SER A 30 0.03 32.45 8.66
N ALA A 31 -0.84 33.22 8.04
CA ALA A 31 -0.85 33.44 6.60
C ALA A 31 0.49 33.96 6.04
N THR A 32 1.22 34.75 6.85
CA THR A 32 2.53 35.28 6.47
C THR A 32 3.57 34.16 6.38
N VAL A 33 3.55 33.22 7.35
CA VAL A 33 4.47 32.07 7.35
C VAL A 33 4.12 31.13 6.19
N ARG A 34 2.84 30.83 5.98
CA ARG A 34 2.41 30.00 4.84
C ARG A 34 2.88 30.57 3.50
N MET A 35 2.71 31.88 3.28
CA MET A 35 3.18 32.54 2.05
C MET A 35 4.70 32.42 1.89
N VAL A 36 5.48 32.60 2.95
CA VAL A 36 6.96 32.48 2.90
C VAL A 36 7.37 31.04 2.59
N VAL A 37 6.78 30.07 3.26
CA VAL A 37 7.05 28.63 3.06
C VAL A 37 6.65 28.21 1.65
N GLY A 38 5.43 28.54 1.19
CA GLY A 38 4.95 28.20 -0.15
C GLY A 38 5.86 28.77 -1.25
N LYS A 39 6.34 30.01 -1.07
CA LYS A 39 7.32 30.61 -2.00
C LYS A 39 8.69 29.90 -1.96
N ALA A 40 9.15 29.49 -0.79
CA ALA A 40 10.43 28.80 -0.64
C ALA A 40 10.39 27.38 -1.24
N LEU A 41 9.26 26.69 -1.14
CA LEU A 41 9.07 25.30 -1.57
C LEU A 41 8.46 25.17 -2.98
N GLY A 42 8.69 26.07 -3.90
CA GLY A 42 8.13 26.06 -5.27
C GLY A 42 8.44 24.80 -6.10
N ASP A 43 9.48 24.05 -5.74
CA ASP A 43 9.82 22.76 -6.37
C ASP A 43 8.89 21.61 -5.90
N PHE A 44 8.16 21.81 -4.81
CA PHE A 44 7.25 20.84 -4.19
C PHE A 44 5.79 21.19 -4.47
N GLU A 45 4.91 20.24 -4.25
CA GLU A 45 3.48 20.50 -4.14
C GLU A 45 3.15 20.76 -2.67
N VAL A 46 2.76 21.99 -2.34
CA VAL A 46 2.47 22.40 -0.95
C VAL A 46 0.97 22.42 -0.73
N LEU A 47 0.50 21.56 0.17
CA LEU A 47 -0.87 21.59 0.70
C LEU A 47 -0.87 22.38 2.01
N GLU A 48 -1.83 23.27 2.18
CA GLU A 48 -1.90 24.13 3.35
C GLU A 48 -3.09 23.78 4.24
N ALA A 49 -2.86 23.71 5.54
CA ALA A 49 -3.85 23.62 6.59
C ALA A 49 -3.63 24.74 7.61
N VAL A 50 -4.69 25.28 8.17
CA VAL A 50 -4.63 26.43 9.09
C VAL A 50 -4.78 26.04 10.55
N ASP A 51 -5.16 24.80 10.83
CA ASP A 51 -5.38 24.24 12.15
C ASP A 51 -5.09 22.74 12.20
N SER A 52 -5.11 22.17 13.39
CA SER A 52 -4.85 20.75 13.63
C SER A 52 -5.84 19.84 12.94
N ALA A 53 -7.12 20.17 12.92
CA ALA A 53 -8.18 19.33 12.39
C ALA A 53 -8.06 19.19 10.87
N SER A 54 -7.90 20.30 10.16
CA SER A 54 -7.67 20.31 8.70
C SER A 54 -6.32 19.66 8.34
N GLY A 55 -5.29 19.87 9.16
CA GLY A 55 -3.98 19.24 8.99
C GLY A 55 -4.03 17.72 9.09
N LEU A 56 -4.68 17.17 10.11
CA LEU A 56 -4.85 15.74 10.26
C LEU A 56 -5.72 15.14 9.16
N ALA A 57 -6.82 15.81 8.80
CA ALA A 57 -7.69 15.34 7.72
C ALA A 57 -6.93 15.19 6.40
N LEU A 58 -6.18 16.24 6.01
CA LEU A 58 -5.34 16.21 4.81
C LEU A 58 -4.21 15.17 4.91
N ALA A 59 -3.55 15.05 6.06
CA ALA A 59 -2.49 14.05 6.24
C ALA A 59 -3.01 12.62 6.04
N PHE A 60 -4.20 12.29 6.54
CA PHE A 60 -4.79 10.96 6.41
C PHE A 60 -5.41 10.68 5.02
N GLU A 61 -5.81 11.72 4.30
CA GLU A 61 -6.36 11.61 2.95
C GLU A 61 -5.26 11.46 1.90
N VAL A 62 -4.23 12.32 1.97
CA VAL A 62 -3.21 12.44 0.91
C VAL A 62 -1.95 11.62 1.19
N ILE A 63 -1.63 11.35 2.48
CA ILE A 63 -0.36 10.73 2.92
C ILE A 63 0.85 11.47 2.33
N PRO A 64 1.19 12.68 2.83
CA PRO A 64 2.24 13.52 2.25
C PRO A 64 3.65 12.91 2.38
N ASP A 65 4.60 13.43 1.60
CA ASP A 65 6.01 13.04 1.72
C ASP A 65 6.70 13.67 2.93
N VAL A 66 6.24 14.83 3.39
CA VAL A 66 6.71 15.54 4.61
C VAL A 66 5.57 16.36 5.18
N VAL A 67 5.50 16.47 6.50
CA VAL A 67 4.65 17.42 7.20
C VAL A 67 5.52 18.51 7.83
N LEU A 68 5.24 19.76 7.50
CA LEU A 68 5.71 20.95 8.23
C LEU A 68 4.63 21.35 9.22
N LEU A 69 4.93 21.34 10.51
CA LEU A 69 3.95 21.49 11.56
C LEU A 69 4.34 22.62 12.49
N ASP A 70 3.49 23.63 12.63
CA ASP A 70 3.70 24.62 13.68
C ASP A 70 3.53 23.98 15.06
N ARG A 71 4.38 24.43 15.97
CA ARG A 71 4.33 24.00 17.36
C ARG A 71 3.07 24.50 18.06
N TYR A 72 2.62 25.70 17.76
CA TYR A 72 1.50 26.36 18.39
C TYR A 72 0.39 26.64 17.39
N LEU A 73 -0.60 25.77 17.37
CA LEU A 73 -1.81 25.93 16.56
C LEU A 73 -2.97 26.43 17.41
N PRO A 74 -3.94 27.14 16.84
CA PRO A 74 -5.12 27.57 17.59
C PRO A 74 -5.86 26.38 18.23
N GLY A 75 -5.91 26.36 19.55
CA GLY A 75 -6.68 25.38 20.35
C GLY A 75 -5.98 24.05 20.61
N GLU A 76 -4.88 23.73 19.95
CA GLU A 76 -4.14 22.47 20.16
C GLU A 76 -2.62 22.67 20.08
N ASP A 77 -1.91 21.78 20.79
CA ASP A 77 -0.46 21.69 20.73
C ASP A 77 -0.04 20.82 19.52
N GLY A 78 0.89 21.31 18.70
CA GLY A 78 1.45 20.53 17.58
C GLY A 78 2.01 19.16 18.00
N LEU A 79 2.43 18.98 19.26
CA LEU A 79 2.80 17.66 19.78
C LEU A 79 1.63 16.67 19.80
N ASP A 80 0.40 17.14 20.03
CA ASP A 80 -0.77 16.26 20.00
C ASP A 80 -1.10 15.83 18.57
N VAL A 81 -0.91 16.72 17.60
CA VAL A 81 -0.98 16.39 16.16
C VAL A 81 0.09 15.35 15.79
N LEU A 82 1.34 15.56 16.22
CA LEU A 82 2.43 14.60 15.99
C LEU A 82 2.10 13.22 16.55
N ARG A 83 1.61 13.14 17.79
CA ARG A 83 1.22 11.86 18.42
C ARG A 83 0.17 11.11 17.59
N GLN A 84 -0.81 11.82 17.05
CA GLN A 84 -1.84 11.23 16.21
C GLN A 84 -1.26 10.73 14.86
N LEU A 85 -0.38 11.52 14.23
CA LEU A 85 0.30 11.10 13.00
C LEU A 85 1.17 9.86 13.20
N VAL A 86 1.91 9.78 14.30
CA VAL A 86 2.77 8.63 14.64
C VAL A 86 1.96 7.39 15.03
N ALA A 87 0.78 7.57 15.64
CA ALA A 87 -0.07 6.46 16.05
C ALA A 87 -0.81 5.79 14.88
N ASP A 88 -1.08 6.51 13.78
CA ASP A 88 -1.76 5.97 12.60
C ASP A 88 -0.78 5.24 11.67
N GLU A 89 -1.11 4.01 11.27
CA GLU A 89 -0.27 3.17 10.40
C GLU A 89 0.03 3.79 9.04
N ARG A 90 -0.82 4.66 8.53
CA ARG A 90 -0.67 5.30 7.21
C ARG A 90 0.34 6.44 7.24
N THR A 91 0.43 7.17 8.36
CA THR A 91 1.23 8.40 8.50
C THR A 91 2.43 8.26 9.42
N ARG A 92 2.56 7.15 10.18
CA ARG A 92 3.66 6.95 11.14
C ARG A 92 5.07 7.12 10.57
N ASP A 93 5.22 6.86 9.28
CA ASP A 93 6.50 6.91 8.57
C ASP A 93 6.67 8.20 7.76
N VAL A 94 5.71 9.11 7.83
CA VAL A 94 5.80 10.44 7.25
C VAL A 94 6.66 11.33 8.15
N PRO A 95 7.80 11.84 7.68
CA PRO A 95 8.64 12.71 8.50
C PRO A 95 7.91 14.02 8.81
N VAL A 96 7.92 14.38 10.10
CA VAL A 96 7.35 15.64 10.60
C VAL A 96 8.49 16.58 11.00
N ILE A 97 8.52 17.78 10.42
CA ILE A 97 9.46 18.86 10.75
C ILE A 97 8.68 19.96 11.49
N PHE A 98 9.04 20.24 12.74
CA PHE A 98 8.43 21.33 13.48
C PHE A 98 8.92 22.69 13.00
N LEU A 99 7.99 23.64 12.84
CA LEU A 99 8.29 25.07 12.74
C LEU A 99 8.08 25.69 14.13
N THR A 100 9.11 26.19 14.78
CA THR A 100 8.99 26.66 16.16
C THR A 100 9.66 28.00 16.36
N GLY A 101 9.02 28.89 17.13
CA GLY A 101 9.63 30.10 17.67
C GLY A 101 10.24 29.92 19.06
N ASP A 102 10.10 28.73 19.65
CA ASP A 102 10.55 28.42 20.97
C ASP A 102 12.02 27.98 21.00
N ASP A 103 12.78 28.55 21.94
CA ASP A 103 14.20 28.21 22.16
C ASP A 103 14.38 27.22 23.32
N ASP A 104 13.29 26.76 23.96
CA ASP A 104 13.38 25.83 25.08
C ASP A 104 13.90 24.45 24.61
N PRO A 105 15.12 24.06 25.05
CA PRO A 105 15.71 22.78 24.68
C PRO A 105 14.86 21.58 25.10
N VAL A 106 14.09 21.67 26.17
CA VAL A 106 13.24 20.60 26.69
C VAL A 106 12.11 20.31 25.71
N THR A 107 11.49 21.35 25.20
CA THR A 107 10.42 21.23 24.18
C THR A 107 10.93 20.58 22.89
N LEU A 108 12.12 20.95 22.42
CA LEU A 108 12.71 20.37 21.23
C LEU A 108 13.07 18.89 21.41
N VAL A 109 13.65 18.53 22.57
CA VAL A 109 13.94 17.12 22.90
C VAL A 109 12.65 16.31 22.96
N THR A 110 11.61 16.82 23.64
CA THR A 110 10.30 16.13 23.70
C THR A 110 9.71 15.89 22.32
N ALA A 111 9.80 16.85 21.41
CA ALA A 111 9.30 16.67 20.03
C ALA A 111 10.04 15.54 19.31
N LEU A 112 11.38 15.49 19.39
CA LEU A 112 12.19 14.44 18.77
C LEU A 112 11.92 13.06 19.41
N GLU A 113 11.80 12.97 20.74
CA GLU A 113 11.46 11.73 21.45
C GLU A 113 10.02 11.24 21.11
N THR A 114 9.11 12.17 20.81
CA THR A 114 7.74 11.84 20.37
C THR A 114 7.70 11.31 18.93
N GLY A 115 8.76 11.51 18.14
CA GLY A 115 8.88 11.01 16.79
C GLY A 115 8.97 12.08 15.69
N ALA A 116 9.18 13.36 16.08
CA ALA A 116 9.52 14.38 15.08
C ALA A 116 10.85 14.03 14.40
N HIS A 117 10.90 14.25 13.09
CA HIS A 117 12.11 14.03 12.31
C HIS A 117 13.15 15.12 12.53
N ASP A 118 12.69 16.38 12.59
CA ASP A 118 13.56 17.56 12.72
C ASP A 118 12.75 18.78 13.20
N PHE A 119 13.43 19.91 13.35
CA PHE A 119 12.78 21.19 13.62
C PHE A 119 13.49 22.34 12.89
N VAL A 120 12.73 23.41 12.62
CA VAL A 120 13.23 24.68 12.04
C VAL A 120 12.78 25.83 12.90
N ARG A 121 13.71 26.67 13.31
CA ARG A 121 13.43 27.83 14.17
C ARG A 121 12.93 29.02 13.36
N LYS A 122 11.86 29.64 13.82
CA LYS A 122 11.35 30.92 13.30
C LYS A 122 12.10 32.09 13.97
N PRO A 123 12.58 33.09 13.22
CA PRO A 123 12.57 33.24 11.76
C PRO A 123 13.64 32.37 11.10
N PHE A 124 13.29 31.72 10.01
CA PHE A 124 14.19 30.80 9.28
C PHE A 124 14.62 31.34 7.92
N LEU A 125 15.76 30.86 7.46
CA LEU A 125 16.21 31.09 6.09
C LEU A 125 15.51 30.11 5.13
N ALA A 126 15.02 30.61 4.00
CA ALA A 126 14.37 29.76 2.98
C ALA A 126 15.27 28.59 2.54
N GLN A 127 16.57 28.83 2.41
CA GLN A 127 17.54 27.79 2.03
C GLN A 127 17.67 26.69 3.09
N GLU A 128 17.61 27.02 4.39
CA GLU A 128 17.62 26.04 5.48
C GLU A 128 16.38 25.16 5.42
N LEU A 129 15.19 25.77 5.32
CA LEU A 129 13.93 25.05 5.23
C LEU A 129 13.93 24.08 4.04
N VAL A 130 14.30 24.55 2.84
CA VAL A 130 14.38 23.73 1.63
C VAL A 130 15.34 22.56 1.80
N ALA A 131 16.51 22.78 2.40
CA ALA A 131 17.49 21.72 2.62
C ALA A 131 16.97 20.61 3.54
N ARG A 132 16.28 20.98 4.65
CA ARG A 132 15.70 20.02 5.59
C ARG A 132 14.53 19.24 4.96
N VAL A 133 13.63 19.93 4.25
CA VAL A 133 12.52 19.28 3.52
C VAL A 133 13.04 18.30 2.48
N ARG A 134 14.04 18.69 1.67
CA ARG A 134 14.66 17.75 0.71
C ARG A 134 15.30 16.54 1.39
N GLY A 135 15.96 16.75 2.54
CA GLY A 135 16.53 15.66 3.34
C GLY A 135 15.45 14.68 3.82
N ALA A 136 14.38 15.21 4.37
CA ALA A 136 13.25 14.41 4.87
C ALA A 136 12.52 13.64 3.76
N VAL A 137 12.23 14.30 2.62
CA VAL A 137 11.64 13.65 1.43
C VAL A 137 12.51 12.50 0.95
N ARG A 138 13.83 12.74 0.82
CA ARG A 138 14.77 11.70 0.39
C ARG A 138 14.81 10.52 1.33
N LEU A 139 14.79 10.75 2.64
CA LEU A 139 14.78 9.69 3.65
C LEU A 139 13.51 8.85 3.54
N LYS A 140 12.33 9.50 3.40
CA LYS A 140 11.07 8.81 3.20
C LYS A 140 11.08 7.96 1.93
N GLN A 141 11.53 8.52 0.79
CA GLN A 141 11.63 7.80 -0.48
C GLN A 141 12.54 6.56 -0.37
N LEU A 142 13.71 6.68 0.25
CA LEU A 142 14.59 5.54 0.51
C LEU A 142 13.94 4.49 1.41
N GLY A 143 13.22 4.92 2.44
CA GLY A 143 12.43 4.03 3.30
C GLY A 143 11.35 3.29 2.53
N ASP A 144 10.64 3.97 1.64
CA ASP A 144 9.60 3.39 0.79
C ASP A 144 10.18 2.42 -0.25
N GLU A 145 11.32 2.77 -0.89
CA GLU A 145 12.05 1.88 -1.79
C GLU A 145 12.51 0.59 -1.08
N LEU A 146 13.06 0.72 0.12
CA LEU A 146 13.47 -0.43 0.94
C LEU A 146 12.26 -1.30 1.32
N ARG A 147 11.14 -0.69 1.69
CA ARG A 147 9.90 -1.44 1.97
C ARG A 147 9.36 -2.13 0.72
N MET A 148 9.36 -1.45 -0.42
CA MET A 148 8.95 -2.04 -1.69
C MET A 148 9.85 -3.21 -2.07
N ALA A 149 11.18 -3.06 -1.97
CA ALA A 149 12.13 -4.15 -2.19
C ALA A 149 11.92 -5.31 -1.21
N ALA A 150 11.63 -5.01 0.07
CA ALA A 150 11.34 -6.02 1.09
C ALA A 150 9.94 -6.64 0.98
N SER A 151 9.01 -6.07 0.19
CA SER A 151 7.62 -6.53 0.03
C SER A 151 7.35 -7.30 -1.27
N ARG A 152 8.27 -7.26 -2.22
CA ARG A 152 8.12 -7.91 -3.51
C ARG A 152 8.98 -9.16 -3.64
N ASP A 153 8.49 -10.13 -4.42
CA ASP A 153 9.29 -11.27 -4.90
C ASP A 153 10.21 -10.80 -6.04
N ALA A 154 11.51 -11.03 -5.91
CA ALA A 154 12.52 -10.50 -6.84
C ALA A 154 12.39 -11.04 -8.27
N LEU A 155 11.81 -12.25 -8.45
CA LEU A 155 11.64 -12.88 -9.75
C LEU A 155 10.36 -12.42 -10.46
N THR A 156 9.25 -12.43 -9.74
CA THR A 156 7.91 -12.22 -10.32
C THR A 156 7.39 -10.80 -10.17
N GLY A 157 7.97 -9.99 -9.28
CA GLY A 157 7.48 -8.64 -8.95
C GLY A 157 6.18 -8.62 -8.14
N LEU A 158 5.58 -9.78 -7.83
CA LEU A 158 4.39 -9.90 -7.00
C LEU A 158 4.69 -9.59 -5.53
N LEU A 159 3.65 -9.44 -4.71
CA LEU A 159 3.85 -9.39 -3.26
C LEU A 159 4.53 -10.70 -2.80
N ASN A 160 5.55 -10.56 -1.94
CA ASN A 160 6.13 -11.73 -1.30
C ASN A 160 5.24 -12.22 -0.14
N ARG A 161 5.55 -13.38 0.42
CA ARG A 161 4.80 -13.98 1.53
C ARG A 161 4.60 -13.02 2.70
N ARG A 162 5.64 -12.26 3.07
CA ARG A 162 5.58 -11.32 4.19
C ARG A 162 4.58 -10.19 3.93
N ALA A 163 4.64 -9.58 2.76
CA ALA A 163 3.75 -8.51 2.39
C ALA A 163 2.30 -8.99 2.26
N MET A 164 2.09 -10.19 1.73
CA MET A 164 0.75 -10.79 1.64
C MET A 164 0.14 -11.06 3.01
N LEU A 165 0.94 -11.51 4.00
CA LEU A 165 0.47 -11.67 5.38
C LEU A 165 0.04 -10.34 6.00
N GLN A 166 0.75 -9.24 5.71
CA GLN A 166 0.38 -7.89 6.17
C GLN A 166 -0.94 -7.43 5.54
N GLU A 167 -1.12 -7.65 4.23
CA GLU A 167 -2.39 -7.34 3.56
C GLU A 167 -3.55 -8.16 4.14
N LEU A 168 -3.35 -9.45 4.40
CA LEU A 168 -4.35 -10.32 5.03
C LEU A 168 -4.76 -9.80 6.41
N GLN A 169 -3.82 -9.43 7.27
CA GLN A 169 -4.10 -8.87 8.60
C GLN A 169 -4.88 -7.56 8.50
N ARG A 170 -4.48 -6.68 7.58
CA ARG A 170 -5.17 -5.42 7.33
C ARG A 170 -6.63 -5.65 6.91
N TRP A 171 -6.85 -6.53 5.95
CA TRP A 171 -8.20 -6.82 5.45
C TRP A 171 -9.06 -7.57 6.46
N SER A 172 -8.51 -8.48 7.26
CA SER A 172 -9.22 -9.12 8.36
C SER A 172 -9.72 -8.11 9.39
N SER A 173 -8.90 -7.11 9.72
CA SER A 173 -9.29 -6.04 10.65
C SER A 173 -10.39 -5.14 10.09
N LEU A 174 -10.33 -4.77 8.80
CA LEU A 174 -11.36 -3.99 8.12
C LEU A 174 -12.66 -4.78 7.96
N HIS A 175 -12.57 -6.05 7.56
CA HIS A 175 -13.69 -6.94 7.38
C HIS A 175 -14.50 -7.13 8.68
N SER A 176 -13.83 -7.38 9.79
CA SER A 176 -14.43 -7.47 11.12
C SER A 176 -15.28 -6.24 11.47
N ARG A 177 -14.86 -5.05 11.01
CA ARG A 177 -15.55 -3.77 11.28
C ARG A 177 -16.76 -3.54 10.36
N TYR A 178 -16.64 -3.90 9.07
CA TYR A 178 -17.64 -3.56 8.03
C TYR A 178 -18.44 -4.77 7.55
N LYS A 179 -18.15 -5.99 8.01
CA LYS A 179 -18.79 -7.27 7.65
C LYS A 179 -18.84 -7.50 6.13
N THR A 180 -17.83 -7.06 5.41
CA THR A 180 -17.72 -7.28 3.96
C THR A 180 -16.97 -8.60 3.70
N PRO A 181 -17.40 -9.45 2.74
CA PRO A 181 -16.75 -10.74 2.51
C PRO A 181 -15.31 -10.55 2.01
N VAL A 182 -14.43 -11.44 2.46
CA VAL A 182 -13.05 -11.54 1.98
C VAL A 182 -12.78 -12.99 1.61
N SER A 183 -12.26 -13.21 0.41
CA SER A 183 -11.88 -14.54 -0.07
C SER A 183 -10.37 -14.61 -0.35
N LEU A 184 -9.82 -15.81 -0.25
CA LEU A 184 -8.43 -16.11 -0.54
C LEU A 184 -8.36 -17.32 -1.46
N LEU A 185 -7.59 -17.18 -2.54
CA LEU A 185 -7.19 -18.30 -3.39
C LEU A 185 -5.71 -18.63 -3.14
N ILE A 186 -5.40 -19.90 -2.97
CA ILE A 186 -4.00 -20.40 -3.00
C ILE A 186 -3.87 -21.31 -4.21
N GLY A 187 -2.87 -21.03 -5.06
CA GLY A 187 -2.59 -21.76 -6.27
C GLY A 187 -1.22 -22.41 -6.25
N ASP A 188 -1.13 -23.64 -6.74
CA ASP A 188 0.12 -24.38 -6.91
C ASP A 188 0.25 -24.84 -8.35
N LEU A 189 1.45 -24.69 -8.94
CA LEU A 189 1.70 -24.99 -10.34
C LEU A 189 1.84 -26.49 -10.57
N SER A 190 1.00 -27.02 -11.45
CA SER A 190 1.05 -28.42 -11.84
C SER A 190 2.09 -28.65 -12.95
N GLY A 191 3.04 -29.54 -12.71
CA GLY A 191 4.10 -29.87 -13.68
C GLY A 191 5.32 -28.94 -13.63
N PHE A 192 5.41 -28.01 -12.68
CA PHE A 192 6.53 -27.07 -12.55
C PHE A 192 7.89 -27.79 -12.42
N LYS A 193 7.95 -28.84 -11.58
CA LYS A 193 9.17 -29.65 -11.43
C LYS A 193 9.59 -30.26 -12.78
N ARG A 194 8.66 -30.81 -13.56
CA ARG A 194 8.95 -31.37 -14.88
C ARG A 194 9.53 -30.33 -15.83
N VAL A 195 9.00 -29.10 -15.84
CA VAL A 195 9.55 -28.00 -16.65
C VAL A 195 10.99 -27.70 -16.26
N ASN A 196 11.31 -27.68 -14.98
CA ASN A 196 12.69 -27.50 -14.51
C ASN A 196 13.61 -28.67 -14.92
N ASP A 197 13.14 -29.90 -14.75
CA ASP A 197 13.94 -31.09 -15.01
C ASP A 197 14.21 -31.27 -16.52
N GLU A 198 13.24 -30.95 -17.41
CA GLU A 198 13.37 -31.12 -18.85
C GLU A 198 14.01 -29.91 -19.54
N HIS A 199 13.78 -28.66 -19.06
CA HIS A 199 14.16 -27.42 -19.75
C HIS A 199 15.07 -26.52 -18.92
N GLY A 200 15.43 -26.93 -17.69
CA GLY A 200 16.29 -26.18 -16.78
C GLY A 200 15.58 -25.07 -16.01
N HIS A 201 16.23 -24.57 -14.96
CA HIS A 201 15.66 -23.57 -14.05
C HIS A 201 15.27 -22.25 -14.74
N ALA A 202 15.98 -21.85 -15.81
CA ALA A 202 15.60 -20.66 -16.57
C ALA A 202 14.22 -20.77 -17.25
N ALA A 203 13.80 -21.99 -17.60
CA ALA A 203 12.45 -22.24 -18.11
C ALA A 203 11.41 -22.17 -16.99
N GLY A 204 11.74 -22.69 -15.81
CA GLY A 204 10.90 -22.54 -14.61
C GLY A 204 10.71 -21.08 -14.20
N ASP A 205 11.78 -20.29 -14.19
CA ASP A 205 11.70 -18.86 -13.92
C ASP A 205 10.76 -18.13 -14.89
N ARG A 206 10.83 -18.46 -16.19
CA ARG A 206 9.91 -17.93 -17.20
C ARG A 206 8.47 -18.36 -16.97
N ALA A 207 8.24 -19.60 -16.54
CA ALA A 207 6.93 -20.09 -16.18
C ALA A 207 6.34 -19.29 -15.01
N LEU A 208 7.12 -19.07 -13.95
CA LEU A 208 6.73 -18.25 -12.80
C LEU A 208 6.39 -16.81 -13.19
N ILE A 209 7.22 -16.17 -14.03
CA ILE A 209 6.97 -14.80 -14.53
C ILE A 209 5.71 -14.75 -15.39
N THR A 210 5.52 -15.75 -16.26
CA THR A 210 4.33 -15.81 -17.14
C THR A 210 3.06 -15.96 -16.32
N VAL A 211 3.04 -16.88 -15.35
CA VAL A 211 1.90 -17.09 -14.47
C VAL A 211 1.62 -15.84 -13.62
N ALA A 212 2.66 -15.22 -13.04
CA ALA A 212 2.52 -13.99 -12.27
C ALA A 212 1.83 -12.89 -13.07
N ARG A 213 2.22 -12.69 -14.33
CA ARG A 213 1.59 -11.73 -15.24
C ARG A 213 0.13 -12.09 -15.51
N VAL A 214 -0.17 -13.33 -15.86
CA VAL A 214 -1.55 -13.79 -16.13
C VAL A 214 -2.45 -13.60 -14.92
N LEU A 215 -1.98 -13.95 -13.73
CA LEU A 215 -2.75 -13.76 -12.50
C LEU A 215 -3.02 -12.28 -12.23
N THR A 216 -2.01 -11.40 -12.41
CA THR A 216 -2.16 -9.96 -12.21
C THR A 216 -3.12 -9.33 -13.21
N GLU A 217 -3.05 -9.72 -14.49
CA GLU A 217 -3.96 -9.22 -15.54
C GLU A 217 -5.39 -9.76 -15.37
N GLY A 218 -5.53 -10.89 -14.69
CA GLY A 218 -6.82 -11.55 -14.47
C GLY A 218 -7.61 -11.08 -13.26
N VAL A 219 -7.07 -10.20 -12.41
CA VAL A 219 -7.71 -9.70 -11.18
C VAL A 219 -7.99 -8.20 -11.26
N ARG A 220 -8.77 -7.68 -10.28
CA ARG A 220 -9.10 -6.25 -10.18
C ARG A 220 -7.98 -5.48 -9.49
N THR A 221 -8.02 -4.15 -9.58
CA THR A 221 -7.04 -3.24 -8.95
C THR A 221 -6.99 -3.39 -7.42
N ASP A 222 -8.12 -3.70 -6.78
CA ASP A 222 -8.20 -3.88 -5.32
C ASP A 222 -7.77 -5.27 -4.86
N ASP A 223 -7.70 -6.24 -5.76
CA ASP A 223 -7.21 -7.57 -5.45
C ASP A 223 -5.69 -7.54 -5.27
N ARG A 224 -5.16 -8.47 -4.48
CA ARG A 224 -3.73 -8.58 -4.23
C ARG A 224 -3.23 -9.94 -4.67
N VAL A 225 -2.19 -9.94 -5.50
CA VAL A 225 -1.53 -11.17 -5.97
C VAL A 225 -0.15 -11.25 -5.35
N GLY A 226 0.20 -12.41 -4.80
CA GLY A 226 1.49 -12.67 -4.19
C GLY A 226 2.06 -14.02 -4.57
N ARG A 227 3.38 -14.14 -4.47
CA ARG A 227 4.07 -15.44 -4.51
C ARG A 227 4.31 -15.90 -3.08
N TRP A 228 3.73 -17.07 -2.75
CA TRP A 228 3.79 -17.61 -1.39
C TRP A 228 5.12 -18.31 -1.09
N GLY A 229 5.69 -18.98 -2.10
CA GLY A 229 6.99 -19.64 -2.07
C GLY A 229 7.11 -20.65 -3.21
N GLY A 230 8.30 -20.93 -3.70
CA GLY A 230 8.50 -21.92 -4.76
C GLY A 230 7.59 -21.66 -5.98
N ASP A 231 6.66 -22.57 -6.22
CA ASP A 231 5.65 -22.57 -7.28
C ASP A 231 4.22 -22.24 -6.76
N GLU A 232 4.11 -21.70 -5.55
CA GLU A 232 2.86 -21.34 -4.93
C GLU A 232 2.54 -19.85 -5.06
N PHE A 233 1.30 -19.54 -5.43
CA PHE A 233 0.75 -18.20 -5.56
C PHE A 233 -0.46 -18.03 -4.64
N VAL A 234 -0.69 -16.77 -4.23
CA VAL A 234 -1.81 -16.43 -3.38
C VAL A 234 -2.51 -15.20 -3.94
N ILE A 235 -3.85 -15.19 -3.88
CA ILE A 235 -4.67 -14.07 -4.34
C ILE A 235 -5.68 -13.72 -3.25
N LEU A 236 -5.58 -12.51 -2.72
CA LEU A 236 -6.52 -11.96 -1.77
C LEU A 236 -7.57 -11.15 -2.52
N LEU A 237 -8.82 -11.44 -2.25
CA LEU A 237 -10.01 -10.89 -2.92
C LEU A 237 -10.88 -10.13 -1.91
N PRO A 238 -10.61 -8.86 -1.67
CA PRO A 238 -11.48 -8.01 -0.86
C PRO A 238 -12.88 -7.90 -1.48
N HIS A 239 -13.90 -7.75 -0.63
CA HIS A 239 -15.29 -7.57 -1.05
C HIS A 239 -15.82 -8.65 -2.00
N THR A 240 -15.27 -9.87 -1.91
CA THR A 240 -15.60 -10.98 -2.79
C THR A 240 -16.07 -12.17 -1.95
N ASP A 241 -17.28 -12.62 -2.20
CA ASP A 241 -17.86 -13.80 -1.59
C ASP A 241 -17.33 -15.09 -2.22
N ARG A 242 -17.83 -16.23 -1.70
CA ARG A 242 -17.40 -17.56 -2.16
C ARG A 242 -17.69 -17.78 -3.65
N GLU A 243 -18.89 -17.42 -4.12
CA GLU A 243 -19.31 -17.65 -5.50
C GLU A 243 -18.48 -16.83 -6.49
N GLY A 244 -18.23 -15.56 -6.18
CA GLY A 244 -17.37 -14.68 -6.95
C GLY A 244 -15.92 -15.20 -7.01
N ALA A 245 -15.40 -15.71 -5.89
CA ALA A 245 -14.06 -16.26 -5.82
C ALA A 245 -13.93 -17.60 -6.58
N GLU A 246 -14.94 -18.47 -6.51
CA GLU A 246 -14.99 -19.71 -7.31
C GLU A 246 -14.99 -19.43 -8.80
N THR A 247 -15.81 -18.46 -9.24
CA THR A 247 -15.88 -18.03 -10.65
C THR A 247 -14.55 -17.47 -11.13
N LEU A 248 -13.90 -16.61 -10.34
CA LEU A 248 -12.60 -16.05 -10.67
C LEU A 248 -11.53 -17.14 -10.70
N GLY A 249 -11.49 -18.02 -9.70
CA GLY A 249 -10.52 -19.12 -9.61
C GLY A 249 -10.60 -20.05 -10.81
N ALA A 250 -11.79 -20.47 -11.22
CA ALA A 250 -11.99 -21.29 -12.41
C ALA A 250 -11.47 -20.60 -13.68
N ARG A 251 -11.78 -19.32 -13.87
CA ARG A 251 -11.29 -18.52 -14.99
C ARG A 251 -9.77 -18.42 -15.00
N LEU A 252 -9.14 -18.16 -13.86
CA LEU A 252 -7.68 -18.06 -13.75
C LEU A 252 -7.00 -19.39 -14.08
N VAL A 253 -7.55 -20.52 -13.60
CA VAL A 253 -7.05 -21.86 -13.95
C VAL A 253 -7.09 -22.09 -15.46
N GLU A 254 -8.18 -21.75 -16.11
CA GLU A 254 -8.34 -21.88 -17.56
C GLU A 254 -7.31 -21.02 -18.32
N VAL A 255 -7.21 -19.73 -17.98
CA VAL A 255 -6.30 -18.79 -18.65
C VAL A 255 -4.83 -19.18 -18.45
N VAL A 256 -4.43 -19.57 -17.23
CA VAL A 256 -3.05 -20.04 -16.96
C VAL A 256 -2.74 -21.27 -17.81
N THR A 257 -3.64 -22.26 -17.83
CA THR A 257 -3.43 -23.51 -18.58
C THR A 257 -3.38 -23.29 -20.10
N ALA A 258 -4.15 -22.32 -20.61
CA ALA A 258 -4.16 -21.97 -22.03
C ALA A 258 -2.97 -21.09 -22.46
N THR A 259 -2.26 -20.46 -21.50
CA THR A 259 -1.18 -19.52 -21.82
C THR A 259 0.15 -20.26 -22.01
N PRO A 260 0.76 -20.23 -23.21
CA PRO A 260 2.04 -20.87 -23.44
C PRO A 260 3.19 -20.08 -22.80
N VAL A 261 4.10 -20.78 -22.15
CA VAL A 261 5.37 -20.26 -21.65
C VAL A 261 6.41 -20.37 -22.76
N ARG A 262 6.95 -19.24 -23.22
CA ARG A 262 8.00 -19.22 -24.25
C ARG A 262 9.36 -19.53 -23.64
N LEU A 263 10.06 -20.50 -24.21
CA LEU A 263 11.41 -20.89 -23.81
C LEU A 263 12.49 -20.06 -24.54
N VAL A 264 13.73 -20.13 -24.05
CA VAL A 264 14.87 -19.37 -24.63
C VAL A 264 15.23 -19.86 -26.03
N ASP A 265 15.07 -21.16 -26.30
CA ASP A 265 15.34 -21.82 -27.54
C ASP A 265 14.22 -21.65 -28.61
N GLY A 266 13.19 -20.87 -28.28
CA GLY A 266 12.01 -20.63 -29.14
C GLY A 266 10.91 -21.67 -28.96
N GLY A 267 11.12 -22.71 -28.17
CA GLY A 267 10.10 -23.70 -27.79
C GLY A 267 8.99 -23.07 -26.89
N GLN A 268 7.94 -23.85 -26.69
CA GLN A 268 6.84 -23.49 -25.82
C GLN A 268 6.45 -24.67 -24.93
N VAL A 269 6.14 -24.40 -23.69
CA VAL A 269 5.58 -25.36 -22.74
C VAL A 269 4.30 -24.81 -22.14
N THR A 270 3.41 -25.69 -21.73
CA THR A 270 2.22 -25.31 -20.95
C THR A 270 2.39 -25.73 -19.50
N ILE A 271 1.85 -24.94 -18.59
CA ILE A 271 1.86 -25.23 -17.16
C ILE A 271 0.44 -25.07 -16.63
N GLY A 272 0.02 -25.98 -15.77
CA GLY A 272 -1.27 -25.90 -15.11
C GLY A 272 -1.15 -25.24 -13.73
N ILE A 273 -2.29 -24.85 -13.18
CA ILE A 273 -2.42 -24.42 -11.80
C ILE A 273 -3.62 -25.11 -11.14
N THR A 274 -3.46 -25.50 -9.88
CA THR A 274 -4.56 -25.98 -9.05
C THR A 274 -4.81 -24.97 -7.97
N MET A 275 -6.05 -24.56 -7.74
CA MET A 275 -6.38 -23.52 -6.76
C MET A 275 -7.30 -24.08 -5.67
N GLY A 276 -6.97 -23.75 -4.41
CA GLY A 276 -7.83 -23.91 -3.25
C GLY A 276 -8.41 -22.57 -2.83
N LEU A 277 -9.59 -22.58 -2.25
CA LEU A 277 -10.37 -21.40 -1.88
C LEU A 277 -10.79 -21.44 -0.41
N ALA A 278 -10.66 -20.31 0.26
CA ALA A 278 -11.35 -20.03 1.49
C ALA A 278 -12.05 -18.67 1.44
N THR A 279 -13.20 -18.57 2.08
CA THR A 279 -13.91 -17.30 2.28
C THR A 279 -14.12 -17.09 3.77
N ASP A 280 -13.87 -15.89 4.24
CA ASP A 280 -14.15 -15.49 5.61
C ASP A 280 -15.61 -15.00 5.70
N PRO A 281 -16.44 -15.67 6.52
CA PRO A 281 -17.83 -15.24 6.73
C PRO A 281 -17.98 -14.13 7.78
N GLY A 282 -16.88 -13.55 8.29
CA GLY A 282 -16.91 -12.46 9.29
C GLY A 282 -16.17 -12.75 10.60
N GLN A 283 -15.21 -13.66 10.61
CA GLN A 283 -14.33 -13.90 11.76
C GLN A 283 -12.94 -13.26 11.54
N PRO A 284 -12.28 -12.71 12.59
CA PRO A 284 -11.17 -11.79 12.42
C PRO A 284 -9.77 -12.43 12.31
N ASP A 285 -9.61 -13.68 11.86
CA ASP A 285 -8.28 -14.31 11.79
C ASP A 285 -7.85 -14.65 10.35
N GLY A 286 -7.03 -13.76 9.77
CA GLY A 286 -6.50 -13.94 8.43
C GLY A 286 -5.58 -15.16 8.27
N LEU A 287 -5.01 -15.69 9.36
CA LEU A 287 -4.18 -16.92 9.33
C LEU A 287 -5.05 -18.16 9.14
N ASP A 288 -6.22 -18.20 9.77
CA ASP A 288 -7.23 -19.26 9.56
C ASP A 288 -7.68 -19.34 8.09
N LEU A 289 -7.78 -18.18 7.41
CA LEU A 289 -8.16 -18.10 6.00
C LEU A 289 -7.11 -18.79 5.10
N VAL A 290 -5.83 -18.61 5.39
CA VAL A 290 -4.73 -19.28 4.66
C VAL A 290 -4.79 -20.79 4.85
N GLU A 291 -4.93 -21.25 6.09
CA GLU A 291 -4.97 -22.67 6.41
C GLU A 291 -6.17 -23.38 5.75
N ARG A 292 -7.32 -22.74 5.76
CA ARG A 292 -8.53 -23.29 5.10
C ARG A 292 -8.39 -23.34 3.58
N ALA A 293 -7.77 -22.35 2.97
CA ALA A 293 -7.50 -22.35 1.52
C ALA A 293 -6.49 -23.44 1.14
N ASP A 294 -5.45 -23.65 1.96
CA ASP A 294 -4.47 -24.72 1.76
C ASP A 294 -5.10 -26.11 1.89
N GLN A 295 -5.97 -26.33 2.88
CA GLN A 295 -6.73 -27.56 3.03
C GLN A 295 -7.63 -27.83 1.82
N ASP A 296 -8.24 -26.80 1.24
CA ASP A 296 -9.04 -26.96 0.02
C ASP A 296 -8.16 -27.29 -1.18
N LEU A 297 -7.02 -26.61 -1.35
CA LEU A 297 -6.02 -26.92 -2.38
C LEU A 297 -5.58 -28.39 -2.31
N TYR A 298 -5.30 -28.89 -1.13
CA TYR A 298 -4.93 -30.28 -0.92
C TYR A 298 -6.01 -31.26 -1.37
N ARG A 299 -7.31 -30.98 -1.07
CA ARG A 299 -8.44 -31.79 -1.54
C ARG A 299 -8.58 -31.80 -3.06
N GLN A 300 -8.41 -30.63 -3.68
CA GLN A 300 -8.44 -30.47 -5.15
C GLN A 300 -7.35 -31.30 -5.84
N ARG A 301 -6.14 -31.34 -5.25
CA ARG A 301 -5.02 -32.15 -5.75
C ARG A 301 -5.29 -33.65 -5.72
N ILE A 302 -5.82 -34.16 -4.59
CA ILE A 302 -6.14 -35.58 -4.45
C ILE A 302 -7.26 -35.99 -5.40
N GLY A 303 -8.28 -35.15 -5.57
CA GLY A 303 -9.40 -35.40 -6.47
C GLY A 303 -8.96 -35.56 -7.94
N ARG A 304 -7.96 -34.82 -8.40
CA ARG A 304 -7.41 -34.92 -9.75
C ARG A 304 -6.60 -36.19 -9.98
N VAL A 305 -5.82 -36.64 -9.00
CA VAL A 305 -5.01 -37.87 -9.11
C VAL A 305 -5.90 -39.13 -9.20
N GLY A 306 -7.12 -39.08 -8.67
CA GLY A 306 -8.09 -40.18 -8.73
C GLY A 306 -8.80 -40.34 -10.08
N HIS A 307 -8.76 -39.36 -10.98
CA HIS A 307 -9.40 -39.37 -12.30
C HIS A 307 -8.46 -39.72 -13.46
N GLU A 308 -7.15 -39.78 -13.21
CA GLU A 308 -6.13 -40.14 -14.21
C GLU A 308 -5.68 -41.63 -14.14
N ARG A 309 -6.47 -42.49 -13.46
CA ARG A 309 -6.22 -43.95 -13.42
C ARG A 309 -7.29 -44.73 -14.15
#